data_9577acc11f25f0a7b6295f0f9f205b4c
#
_entry.id   9577acc11f25f0a7b6295f0f9f205b4c
#
_cell.length_a   1.000
_cell.length_b   1.000
_cell.length_c   1.000
_cell.angle_alpha   90.00
_cell.angle_beta   90.00
_cell.angle_gamma   90.00
#
_symmetry.space_group_name_H-M   'P 1'
#
loop_
_entity.id
_entity.type
_entity.pdbx_description
1 polymer ?
#
loop_
_entity_poly.entity_id
_entity_poly.type
_entity_poly.pdbx_seq_one_letter_code
_entity_poly.pdbx_strand_id
1 'polypeptide(L)'
;MRIARAVLFPLTHWNWKAALVTAVLRGAACVAGLRHMEMHARQHFGMVEAIYVLLTAGLFSAWQQQSLRVRPKQIGWLACVVVVPLTSLGLDALLHLRLDHGNMRALGVAALVFTVVSAMFHWHVMQNGALLVGEESRPLLSDLKALPGLAVSFVQAPLAWVREAGRSVPEVEEQEVELAA
;
A
#
# COMPACT_ATOMS: atom_id res chain seq x y z
N MET A 1 11.11 22.77 12.81
CA MET A 1 11.52 21.52 13.51
C MET A 1 10.59 20.33 13.32
N ARG A 2 9.25 20.47 13.23
CA ARG A 2 8.32 19.33 13.10
C ARG A 2 8.44 18.58 11.75
N ILE A 3 8.57 19.32 10.63
CA ILE A 3 8.68 18.72 9.28
C ILE A 3 9.97 17.91 9.12
N ALA A 4 11.12 18.47 9.53
CA ALA A 4 12.39 17.76 9.45
C ALA A 4 12.37 16.45 10.26
N ARG A 5 11.73 16.44 11.44
CA ARG A 5 11.57 15.24 12.26
C ARG A 5 10.67 14.21 11.59
N ALA A 6 9.61 14.62 10.89
CA ALA A 6 8.73 13.72 10.15
C ALA A 6 9.44 13.09 8.93
N VAL A 7 10.26 13.87 8.22
CA VAL A 7 11.04 13.37 7.06
C VAL A 7 12.14 12.39 7.51
N LEU A 8 12.78 12.65 8.65
CA LEU A 8 13.82 11.77 9.19
C LEU A 8 13.28 10.57 9.99
N PHE A 9 11.97 10.54 10.28
CA PHE A 9 11.33 9.49 11.05
C PHE A 9 11.62 8.07 10.51
N PRO A 10 11.55 7.79 9.20
CA PRO A 10 11.82 6.46 8.67
C PRO A 10 13.23 5.96 8.90
N LEU A 11 14.21 6.85 9.02
CA LEU A 11 15.61 6.48 9.26
C LEU A 11 15.82 5.95 10.69
N THR A 12 14.97 6.38 11.63
CA THR A 12 15.04 5.98 13.04
C THR A 12 13.97 4.94 13.44
N HIS A 13 12.93 4.82 12.62
CA HIS A 13 11.76 3.96 12.90
C HIS A 13 11.41 3.12 11.67
N TRP A 14 12.40 2.41 11.15
CA TRP A 14 12.21 1.53 10.00
C TRP A 14 11.16 0.44 10.30
N ASN A 15 10.16 0.32 9.42
CA ASN A 15 9.08 -0.65 9.62
C ASN A 15 9.49 -2.03 9.10
N TRP A 16 10.21 -2.76 9.94
CA TRP A 16 10.72 -4.09 9.60
C TRP A 16 9.63 -5.13 9.29
N LYS A 17 8.45 -5.02 9.91
CA LYS A 17 7.34 -5.96 9.67
C LYS A 17 6.78 -5.83 8.26
N ALA A 18 6.45 -4.61 7.88
CA ALA A 18 5.98 -4.33 6.53
C ALA A 18 7.06 -4.65 5.49
N ALA A 19 8.32 -4.32 5.78
CA ALA A 19 9.45 -4.67 4.92
C ALA A 19 9.57 -6.17 4.69
N LEU A 20 9.54 -6.97 5.76
CA LEU A 20 9.63 -8.43 5.69
C LEU A 20 8.48 -9.04 4.89
N VAL A 21 7.23 -8.66 5.22
CA VAL A 21 6.04 -9.18 4.52
C VAL A 21 6.09 -8.83 3.04
N THR A 22 6.40 -7.57 2.71
CA THR A 22 6.46 -7.11 1.32
C THR A 22 7.60 -7.79 0.55
N ALA A 23 8.77 -7.95 1.16
CA ALA A 23 9.92 -8.62 0.52
C ALA A 23 9.62 -10.09 0.21
N VAL A 24 9.01 -10.81 1.15
CA VAL A 24 8.62 -12.22 0.94
C VAL A 24 7.58 -12.33 -0.18
N LEU A 25 6.53 -11.51 -0.14
CA LEU A 25 5.48 -11.55 -1.17
C LEU A 25 6.03 -11.17 -2.54
N ARG A 26 6.87 -10.15 -2.64
CA ARG A 26 7.42 -9.69 -3.91
C ARG A 26 8.46 -10.67 -4.46
N GLY A 27 9.35 -11.19 -3.61
CA GLY A 27 10.30 -12.22 -4.00
C GLY A 27 9.60 -13.49 -4.50
N ALA A 28 8.57 -13.95 -3.80
CA ALA A 28 7.77 -15.10 -4.22
C ALA A 28 7.03 -14.83 -5.54
N ALA A 29 6.46 -13.62 -5.72
CA ALA A 29 5.80 -13.23 -6.95
C ALA A 29 6.78 -13.18 -8.15
N CYS A 30 8.00 -12.67 -7.95
CA CYS A 30 9.05 -12.69 -8.97
C CYS A 30 9.42 -14.12 -9.36
N VAL A 31 9.67 -15.00 -8.38
CA VAL A 31 9.97 -16.41 -8.64
C VAL A 31 8.82 -17.12 -9.39
N ALA A 32 7.58 -16.81 -9.04
CA ALA A 32 6.40 -17.39 -9.71
C ALA A 32 6.18 -16.81 -11.10
N GLY A 33 6.40 -15.50 -11.29
CA GLY A 33 6.18 -14.81 -12.57
C GLY A 33 7.19 -15.18 -13.66
N LEU A 34 8.44 -15.44 -13.24
CA LEU A 34 9.54 -15.74 -14.17
C LEU A 34 9.69 -17.25 -14.47
N ARG A 35 8.57 -17.97 -14.60
CA ARG A 35 8.56 -19.44 -14.83
C ARG A 35 9.25 -19.87 -16.12
N HIS A 36 9.37 -18.97 -17.09
CA HIS A 36 10.05 -19.21 -18.38
C HIS A 36 11.59 -19.14 -18.27
N MET A 37 12.12 -18.62 -17.17
CA MET A 37 13.56 -18.57 -16.92
C MET A 37 14.07 -19.83 -16.21
N GLU A 38 15.37 -20.10 -16.36
CA GLU A 38 16.02 -21.17 -15.60
C GLU A 38 15.87 -20.95 -14.08
N MET A 39 15.77 -22.06 -13.34
CA MET A 39 15.52 -22.03 -11.89
C MET A 39 16.53 -21.15 -11.14
N HIS A 40 17.82 -21.30 -11.45
CA HIS A 40 18.88 -20.56 -10.76
C HIS A 40 18.79 -19.05 -11.04
N ALA A 41 18.58 -18.64 -12.30
CA ALA A 41 18.42 -17.25 -12.69
C ALA A 41 17.19 -16.64 -12.03
N ARG A 42 16.07 -17.36 -11.99
CA ARG A 42 14.82 -16.95 -11.35
C ARG A 42 14.97 -16.76 -9.83
N GLN A 43 15.66 -17.67 -9.15
CA GLN A 43 15.92 -17.56 -7.72
C GLN A 43 16.84 -16.38 -7.41
N HIS A 44 17.88 -16.19 -8.20
CA HIS A 44 18.79 -15.04 -8.06
C HIS A 44 18.05 -13.73 -8.22
N PHE A 45 17.22 -13.60 -9.26
CA PHE A 45 16.42 -12.39 -9.51
C PHE A 45 15.42 -12.14 -8.37
N GLY A 46 14.70 -13.17 -7.94
CA GLY A 46 13.75 -13.06 -6.83
C GLY A 46 14.43 -12.66 -5.50
N MET A 47 15.65 -13.14 -5.25
CA MET A 47 16.42 -12.78 -4.06
C MET A 47 16.92 -11.32 -4.12
N VAL A 48 17.43 -10.86 -5.25
CA VAL A 48 17.86 -9.46 -5.45
C VAL A 48 16.68 -8.52 -5.24
N GLU A 49 15.54 -8.84 -5.84
CA GLU A 49 14.31 -8.07 -5.68
C GLU A 49 13.81 -8.06 -4.23
N ALA A 50 13.83 -9.21 -3.55
CA ALA A 50 13.45 -9.29 -2.14
C ALA A 50 14.35 -8.44 -1.23
N ILE A 51 15.66 -8.43 -1.47
CA ILE A 51 16.62 -7.59 -0.71
C ILE A 51 16.36 -6.11 -0.98
N TYR A 52 16.19 -5.72 -2.24
CA TYR A 52 15.88 -4.34 -2.61
C TYR A 52 14.60 -3.85 -1.91
N VAL A 53 13.53 -4.65 -2.00
CA VAL A 53 12.25 -4.32 -1.36
C VAL A 53 12.37 -4.32 0.16
N LEU A 54 13.12 -5.24 0.76
CA LEU A 54 13.36 -5.26 2.20
C LEU A 54 13.93 -3.93 2.67
N LEU A 55 14.91 -3.39 1.96
CA LEU A 55 15.57 -2.13 2.31
C LEU A 55 14.66 -0.92 2.11
N THR A 56 13.94 -0.86 1.00
CA THR A 56 13.14 0.32 0.62
C THR A 56 11.75 0.33 1.25
N ALA A 57 11.05 -0.80 1.29
CA ALA A 57 9.67 -0.87 1.77
C ALA A 57 9.55 -0.50 3.26
N GLY A 58 10.55 -0.81 4.07
CA GLY A 58 10.55 -0.43 5.48
C GLY A 58 10.58 1.08 5.72
N LEU A 59 11.32 1.82 4.88
CA LEU A 59 11.35 3.28 4.91
C LEU A 59 10.01 3.88 4.49
N PHE A 60 9.48 3.43 3.36
CA PHE A 60 8.20 3.92 2.85
C PHE A 60 7.04 3.57 3.78
N SER A 61 7.03 2.36 4.34
CA SER A 61 6.02 1.95 5.32
C SER A 61 6.10 2.73 6.63
N ALA A 62 7.29 3.15 7.05
CA ALA A 62 7.43 4.03 8.21
C ALA A 62 6.84 5.43 7.94
N TRP A 63 7.02 6.00 6.73
CA TRP A 63 6.33 7.23 6.34
C TRP A 63 4.80 7.05 6.27
N GLN A 64 4.32 5.93 5.76
CA GLN A 64 2.89 5.61 5.74
C GLN A 64 2.34 5.50 7.17
N GLN A 65 3.05 4.82 8.07
CA GLN A 65 2.67 4.76 9.49
C GLN A 65 2.63 6.16 10.13
N GLN A 66 3.61 7.03 9.85
CA GLN A 66 3.61 8.40 10.34
C GLN A 66 2.43 9.22 9.80
N SER A 67 1.98 8.93 8.57
CA SER A 67 0.83 9.58 7.95
C SER A 67 -0.48 9.32 8.71
N LEU A 68 -0.61 8.20 9.45
CA LEU A 68 -1.78 7.93 10.31
C LEU A 68 -1.96 8.97 11.41
N ARG A 69 -0.88 9.60 11.86
CA ARG A 69 -0.87 10.61 12.94
C ARG A 69 -1.16 12.04 12.44
N VAL A 70 -1.21 12.23 11.11
CA VAL A 70 -1.48 13.55 10.51
C VAL A 70 -2.95 13.92 10.67
N ARG A 71 -3.19 15.18 11.04
CA ARG A 71 -4.54 15.76 11.12
C ARG A 71 -4.63 16.96 10.15
N PRO A 72 -5.74 17.15 9.42
CA PRO A 72 -6.90 16.26 9.34
C PRO A 72 -6.58 14.93 8.62
N LYS A 73 -7.40 13.89 8.86
CA LYS A 73 -7.18 12.51 8.33
C LYS A 73 -7.04 12.43 6.81
N GLN A 74 -7.70 13.33 6.08
CA GLN A 74 -7.62 13.40 4.61
C GLN A 74 -6.20 13.71 4.13
N ILE A 75 -5.48 14.58 4.83
CA ILE A 75 -4.07 14.89 4.50
C ILE A 75 -3.19 13.68 4.79
N GLY A 76 -3.41 12.98 5.91
CA GLY A 76 -2.70 11.74 6.21
C GLY A 76 -2.95 10.65 5.17
N TRP A 77 -4.20 10.47 4.74
CA TRP A 77 -4.57 9.55 3.67
C TRP A 77 -3.87 9.92 2.35
N LEU A 78 -3.94 11.20 1.94
CA LEU A 78 -3.28 11.68 0.72
C LEU A 78 -1.75 11.44 0.78
N ALA A 79 -1.13 11.71 1.91
CA ALA A 79 0.30 11.45 2.10
C ALA A 79 0.62 9.96 1.96
N CYS A 80 -0.16 9.08 2.61
CA CYS A 80 0.05 7.64 2.58
C CYS A 80 -0.21 7.02 1.21
N VAL A 81 -1.30 7.40 0.55
CA VAL A 81 -1.82 6.69 -0.65
C VAL A 81 -1.33 7.33 -1.95
N VAL A 82 -0.91 8.59 -1.92
CA VAL A 82 -0.45 9.30 -3.13
C VAL A 82 1.01 9.71 -3.02
N VAL A 83 1.37 10.51 -2.01
CA VAL A 83 2.72 11.12 -1.95
C VAL A 83 3.81 10.05 -1.76
N VAL A 84 3.65 9.15 -0.79
CA VAL A 84 4.65 8.11 -0.51
C VAL A 84 4.80 7.15 -1.70
N PRO A 85 3.73 6.59 -2.29
CA PRO A 85 3.85 5.73 -3.47
C PRO A 85 4.45 6.43 -4.69
N LEU A 86 4.07 7.66 -4.98
CA LEU A 86 4.66 8.42 -6.08
C LEU A 86 6.15 8.69 -5.86
N THR A 87 6.56 8.94 -4.62
CA THR A 87 7.98 9.09 -4.27
C THR A 87 8.74 7.77 -4.51
N SER A 88 8.14 6.64 -4.11
CA SER A 88 8.72 5.30 -4.34
C SER A 88 8.86 5.00 -5.82
N LEU A 89 7.81 5.23 -6.61
CA LEU A 89 7.84 5.06 -8.07
C LEU A 89 8.83 5.99 -8.75
N GLY A 90 8.93 7.24 -8.29
CA GLY A 90 9.90 8.21 -8.82
C GLY A 90 11.35 7.79 -8.58
N LEU A 91 11.64 7.25 -7.38
CA LEU A 91 12.96 6.70 -7.07
C LEU A 91 13.27 5.44 -7.89
N ASP A 92 12.32 4.54 -8.04
CA ASP A 92 12.44 3.34 -8.86
C ASP A 92 12.72 3.71 -10.34
N ALA A 93 11.93 4.66 -10.88
CA ALA A 93 12.14 5.20 -12.22
C ALA A 93 13.54 5.82 -12.40
N LEU A 94 13.99 6.60 -11.41
CA LEU A 94 15.30 7.23 -11.45
C LEU A 94 16.43 6.19 -11.44
N LEU A 95 16.29 5.12 -10.66
CA LEU A 95 17.22 4.00 -10.64
C LEU A 95 17.29 3.30 -12.01
N HIS A 96 16.14 2.97 -12.59
CA HIS A 96 16.07 2.35 -13.92
C HIS A 96 16.64 3.24 -15.02
N LEU A 97 16.38 4.55 -15.00
CA LEU A 97 16.98 5.50 -15.92
C LEU A 97 18.51 5.52 -15.85
N ARG A 98 19.06 5.32 -14.64
CA ARG A 98 20.52 5.35 -14.43
C ARG A 98 21.20 4.01 -14.71
N LEU A 99 20.54 2.89 -14.40
CA LEU A 99 21.12 1.55 -14.47
C LEU A 99 20.79 0.82 -15.78
N ASP A 100 19.57 0.99 -16.32
CA ASP A 100 19.07 0.23 -17.48
C ASP A 100 19.01 1.04 -18.78
N HIS A 101 19.77 2.15 -18.86
CA HIS A 101 19.83 3.01 -20.05
C HIS A 101 18.47 3.44 -20.60
N GLY A 102 17.48 3.67 -19.71
CA GLY A 102 16.20 4.28 -20.08
C GLY A 102 15.10 3.33 -20.50
N ASN A 103 15.17 2.05 -20.17
CA ASN A 103 14.06 1.12 -20.43
C ASN A 103 12.88 1.36 -19.47
N MET A 104 12.02 2.33 -19.81
CA MET A 104 10.86 2.78 -19.02
C MET A 104 9.65 1.84 -19.09
N ARG A 105 9.76 0.66 -19.68
CA ARG A 105 8.62 -0.28 -19.86
C ARG A 105 8.05 -0.81 -18.53
N ALA A 106 8.82 -0.74 -17.44
CA ALA A 106 8.36 -1.13 -16.10
C ALA A 106 7.35 -0.15 -15.47
N LEU A 107 7.28 1.10 -15.94
CA LEU A 107 6.38 2.15 -15.46
C LEU A 107 5.06 2.20 -16.24
N GLY A 108 4.44 1.05 -16.49
CA GLY A 108 3.13 0.99 -17.14
C GLY A 108 1.98 1.37 -16.18
N VAL A 109 0.81 1.66 -16.78
CA VAL A 109 -0.43 1.93 -16.03
C VAL A 109 -0.72 0.84 -14.98
N ALA A 110 -0.41 -0.42 -15.30
CA ALA A 110 -0.58 -1.55 -14.39
C ALA A 110 0.27 -1.40 -13.10
N ALA A 111 1.52 -0.95 -13.22
CA ALA A 111 2.39 -0.71 -12.08
C ALA A 111 1.86 0.44 -11.20
N LEU A 112 1.37 1.52 -11.81
CA LEU A 112 0.75 2.63 -11.08
C LEU A 112 -0.50 2.17 -10.33
N VAL A 113 -1.42 1.47 -11.00
CA VAL A 113 -2.65 0.94 -10.39
C VAL A 113 -2.31 0.01 -9.24
N PHE A 114 -1.39 -0.93 -9.45
CA PHE A 114 -0.94 -1.84 -8.40
C PHE A 114 -0.37 -1.09 -7.19
N THR A 115 0.46 -0.07 -7.42
CA THR A 115 1.07 0.72 -6.37
C THR A 115 0.02 1.48 -5.55
N VAL A 116 -0.96 2.10 -6.19
CA VAL A 116 -2.05 2.81 -5.51
C VAL A 116 -2.92 1.85 -4.70
N VAL A 117 -3.35 0.73 -5.29
CA VAL A 117 -4.15 -0.29 -4.60
C VAL A 117 -3.39 -0.88 -3.41
N SER A 118 -2.10 -1.17 -3.58
CA SER A 118 -1.22 -1.66 -2.52
C SER A 118 -1.09 -0.64 -1.37
N ALA A 119 -0.95 0.65 -1.68
CA ALA A 119 -0.89 1.71 -0.69
C ALA A 119 -2.21 1.91 0.07
N MET A 120 -3.35 1.80 -0.62
CA MET A 120 -4.68 1.81 0.00
C MET A 120 -4.87 0.62 0.94
N PHE A 121 -4.45 -0.58 0.51
CA PHE A 121 -4.46 -1.76 1.35
C PHE A 121 -3.57 -1.59 2.58
N HIS A 122 -2.36 -1.06 2.41
CA HIS A 122 -1.43 -0.77 3.51
C HIS A 122 -2.03 0.23 4.52
N TRP A 123 -2.66 1.29 4.03
CA TRP A 123 -3.40 2.23 4.86
C TRP A 123 -4.49 1.53 5.68
N HIS A 124 -5.30 0.69 5.02
CA HIS A 124 -6.35 -0.09 5.68
C HIS A 124 -5.79 -1.02 6.76
N VAL A 125 -4.74 -1.76 6.46
CA VAL A 125 -4.06 -2.68 7.40
C VAL A 125 -3.53 -1.94 8.62
N MET A 126 -2.83 -0.82 8.41
CA MET A 126 -2.26 -0.03 9.50
C MET A 126 -3.32 0.68 10.35
N GLN A 127 -4.43 1.15 9.75
CA GLN A 127 -5.56 1.70 10.51
C GLN A 127 -6.20 0.66 11.44
N ASN A 128 -6.16 -0.61 11.08
CA ASN A 128 -6.63 -1.72 11.91
C ASN A 128 -5.57 -2.23 12.90
N GLY A 129 -4.45 -1.50 13.05
CA GLY A 129 -3.40 -1.77 14.02
C GLY A 129 -2.51 -2.95 13.68
N ALA A 130 -2.50 -3.43 12.43
CA ALA A 130 -1.57 -4.47 11.96
C ALA A 130 -0.37 -3.88 11.22
N LEU A 131 0.74 -4.59 11.24
CA LEU A 131 2.04 -4.20 10.65
C LEU A 131 2.59 -2.86 11.17
N LEU A 132 2.20 -2.44 12.36
CA LEU A 132 2.77 -1.28 13.04
C LEU A 132 4.05 -1.65 13.79
N VAL A 133 4.96 -0.67 13.93
CA VAL A 133 6.18 -0.78 14.75
C VAL A 133 6.19 0.30 15.83
N GLY A 134 7.00 0.09 16.88
CA GLY A 134 7.05 0.98 18.05
C GLY A 134 6.07 0.57 19.14
N GLU A 135 5.58 1.53 19.92
CA GLU A 135 4.74 1.29 21.11
C GLU A 135 3.39 0.62 20.77
N GLU A 136 2.84 0.90 19.59
CA GLU A 136 1.56 0.35 19.12
C GLU A 136 1.73 -1.04 18.44
N SER A 137 2.93 -1.61 18.49
CA SER A 137 3.29 -2.84 17.78
C SER A 137 2.67 -4.07 18.44
N ARG A 138 2.01 -4.92 17.64
CA ARG A 138 1.58 -6.28 18.03
C ARG A 138 2.66 -7.30 17.63
N PRO A 139 2.62 -8.54 18.15
CA PRO A 139 3.48 -9.60 17.62
C PRO A 139 3.25 -9.84 16.13
N LEU A 140 4.33 -10.05 15.34
CA LEU A 140 4.22 -10.27 13.89
C LEU A 140 3.26 -11.42 13.54
N LEU A 141 3.28 -12.52 14.31
CA LEU A 141 2.37 -13.64 14.06
C LEU A 141 0.90 -13.27 14.21
N SER A 142 0.58 -12.36 15.13
CA SER A 142 -0.78 -11.82 15.28
C SER A 142 -1.18 -10.98 14.06
N ASP A 143 -0.25 -10.13 13.57
CA ASP A 143 -0.46 -9.35 12.37
C ASP A 143 -0.69 -10.25 11.16
N LEU A 144 0.14 -11.29 10.96
CA LEU A 144 0.01 -12.24 9.84
C LEU A 144 -1.33 -13.00 9.87
N LYS A 145 -1.80 -13.39 11.06
CA LYS A 145 -3.12 -14.04 11.20
C LYS A 145 -4.28 -13.10 10.87
N ALA A 146 -4.12 -11.81 11.09
CA ALA A 146 -5.14 -10.80 10.78
C ALA A 146 -5.19 -10.44 9.28
N LEU A 147 -4.08 -10.56 8.54
CA LEU A 147 -3.99 -10.12 7.13
C LEU A 147 -5.08 -10.71 6.21
N PRO A 148 -5.42 -12.03 6.24
CA PRO A 148 -6.47 -12.55 5.39
C PRO A 148 -7.84 -11.89 5.63
N GLY A 149 -8.22 -11.70 6.90
CA GLY A 149 -9.46 -11.01 7.27
C GLY A 149 -9.46 -9.55 6.83
N LEU A 150 -8.32 -8.85 6.97
CA LEU A 150 -8.14 -7.47 6.53
C LEU A 150 -8.20 -7.36 5.00
N ALA A 151 -7.68 -8.34 4.27
CA ALA A 151 -7.80 -8.38 2.82
C ALA A 151 -9.26 -8.53 2.36
N VAL A 152 -10.01 -9.42 3.01
CA VAL A 152 -11.45 -9.57 2.74
C VAL A 152 -12.21 -8.28 3.05
N SER A 153 -11.99 -7.68 4.21
CA SER A 153 -12.65 -6.42 4.59
C SER A 153 -12.29 -5.26 3.67
N PHE A 154 -11.05 -5.19 3.20
CA PHE A 154 -10.60 -4.20 2.23
C PHE A 154 -11.35 -4.29 0.90
N VAL A 155 -11.53 -5.51 0.38
CA VAL A 155 -12.29 -5.73 -0.87
C VAL A 155 -13.78 -5.46 -0.69
N GLN A 156 -14.33 -5.72 0.49
CA GLN A 156 -15.75 -5.51 0.80
C GLN A 156 -16.09 -4.03 1.08
N ALA A 157 -15.14 -3.22 1.53
CA ALA A 157 -15.39 -1.83 1.90
C ALA A 157 -16.01 -0.97 0.76
N PRO A 158 -15.54 -1.01 -0.50
CA PRO A 158 -16.19 -0.30 -1.60
C PRO A 158 -17.60 -0.80 -1.89
N LEU A 159 -17.84 -2.12 -1.76
CA LEU A 159 -19.17 -2.72 -1.97
C LEU A 159 -20.16 -2.30 -0.89
N ALA A 160 -19.72 -2.19 0.36
CA ALA A 160 -20.55 -1.69 1.46
C ALA A 160 -20.94 -0.23 1.21
N TRP A 161 -19.98 0.61 0.81
CA TRP A 161 -20.24 2.01 0.47
C TRP A 161 -21.25 2.17 -0.69
N VAL A 162 -21.11 1.38 -1.76
CA VAL A 162 -22.05 1.40 -2.90
C VAL A 162 -23.46 0.97 -2.46
N ARG A 163 -23.57 -0.05 -1.59
CA ARG A 163 -24.86 -0.50 -1.07
C ARG A 163 -25.53 0.56 -0.20
N GLU A 164 -24.75 1.28 0.60
CA GLU A 164 -25.25 2.34 1.48
C GLU A 164 -25.68 3.57 0.66
N ALA A 165 -24.88 3.97 -0.33
CA ALA A 165 -25.22 5.04 -1.27
C ALA A 165 -26.49 4.73 -2.07
N GLY A 166 -26.71 3.46 -2.46
CA GLY A 166 -27.93 3.03 -3.15
C GLY A 166 -29.19 2.99 -2.27
N ARG A 167 -29.02 2.89 -0.92
CA ARG A 167 -30.14 2.93 0.02
C ARG A 167 -30.54 4.35 0.41
N SER A 168 -29.66 5.31 0.24
CA SER A 168 -29.89 6.73 0.60
C SER A 168 -30.52 7.55 -0.52
N VAL A 169 -30.97 6.94 -1.61
CA VAL A 169 -31.86 7.60 -2.58
C VAL A 169 -33.27 7.58 -1.96
N PRO A 170 -33.81 8.71 -1.49
CA PRO A 170 -35.17 8.71 -0.96
C PRO A 170 -36.15 8.41 -2.11
N GLU A 171 -37.14 7.56 -1.84
CA GLU A 171 -38.39 7.46 -2.62
C GLU A 171 -39.15 8.79 -2.51
N VAL A 172 -38.67 9.83 -3.18
CA VAL A 172 -39.32 11.17 -3.14
C VAL A 172 -40.32 11.36 -4.28
N GLU A 173 -40.46 10.41 -5.19
CA GLU A 173 -41.22 10.66 -6.43
C GLU A 173 -42.67 10.13 -6.45
N GLU A 174 -43.13 9.34 -5.47
CA GLU A 174 -44.53 8.84 -5.49
C GLU A 174 -45.52 9.72 -4.73
N GLN A 175 -45.09 10.57 -3.82
CA GLN A 175 -46.05 11.40 -3.03
C GLN A 175 -46.47 12.69 -3.73
N GLU A 176 -45.72 13.23 -4.70
CA GLU A 176 -46.17 14.43 -5.42
C GLU A 176 -47.19 14.16 -6.53
N VAL A 177 -47.31 12.94 -7.01
CA VAL A 177 -48.30 12.59 -8.05
C VAL A 177 -49.67 12.38 -7.46
N GLU A 178 -49.78 11.95 -6.20
CA GLU A 178 -51.12 11.73 -5.54
C GLU A 178 -51.76 13.01 -5.03
N LEU A 179 -51.01 14.11 -4.86
CA LEU A 179 -51.54 15.41 -4.45
C LEU A 179 -51.95 16.31 -5.65
N ALA A 180 -51.66 15.87 -6.87
CA ALA A 180 -51.98 16.61 -8.10
C ALA A 180 -53.18 16.01 -8.91
N ALA A 181 -53.79 14.92 -8.41
CA ALA A 181 -54.97 14.28 -9.00
C ALA A 181 -56.23 14.56 -8.17
#